data_400999d41ad2bd794f536aa12fd8e18f
#
_entry.id   400999d41ad2bd794f536aa12fd8e18f
#
_cell.length_a   1.000
_cell.length_b   1.000
_cell.length_c   1.000
_cell.angle_alpha   90.00
_cell.angle_beta   90.00
_cell.angle_gamma   90.00
#
_symmetry.space_group_name_H-M   'P 1'
#
loop_
_entity.id
_entity.type
_entity.pdbx_description
1 polymer ?
#
loop_
_entity_poly.entity_id
_entity_poly.type
_entity_poly.pdbx_seq_one_letter_code
_entity_poly.pdbx_strand_id
1 'polypeptide(L)'
;MKIGILCYPTYGGSGIVATELGMSLANKGYEVHFISSALPARLDITNPNIFFHKVNVQTYPLFQYQPYDIALSSMIYRVVNLYKLDLLHAHYAIPYAYAAFTAKQMLKEEGKDIPLVTTLHGTDITLVGQHPSYKHAVEFSINQSDTITSVSESLKRDTLQFFKITKPIEVITNFIDNSEFDEYVECSRKQFASDDEKILIHVSNLRPVKRVDEVLQIFKNVNSKVKSKLIIIGEGPDMEKINEFLEDNPDLI
;
A
#
# COMPACT_ATOMS: atom_id res chain seq x y z
N MET A 1 -21.46 8.56 8.20
CA MET A 1 -20.75 8.81 6.93
C MET A 1 -20.32 7.48 6.36
N LYS A 2 -20.49 7.29 5.05
CA LYS A 2 -20.18 6.07 4.30
C LYS A 2 -19.00 6.32 3.38
N ILE A 3 -17.93 5.56 3.56
CA ILE A 3 -16.63 5.82 2.93
C ILE A 3 -16.27 4.66 2.01
N GLY A 4 -15.94 4.94 0.75
CA GLY A 4 -15.38 3.97 -0.17
C GLY A 4 -13.85 4.02 -0.14
N ILE A 5 -13.18 2.94 0.24
CA ILE A 5 -11.72 2.81 0.23
C ILE A 5 -11.28 1.95 -0.96
N LEU A 6 -10.36 2.52 -1.76
CA LEU A 6 -9.80 1.90 -2.95
C LEU A 6 -8.32 1.61 -2.70
N CYS A 7 -7.92 0.35 -2.68
CA CYS A 7 -6.55 -0.02 -2.31
C CYS A 7 -6.09 -1.34 -2.93
N TYR A 8 -4.78 -1.56 -2.91
CA TYR A 8 -4.21 -2.87 -3.22
C TYR A 8 -4.55 -3.89 -2.12
N PRO A 9 -4.90 -5.13 -2.49
CA PRO A 9 -5.25 -6.16 -1.52
C PRO A 9 -4.04 -6.85 -0.88
N THR A 10 -2.82 -6.42 -1.21
CA THR A 10 -1.57 -7.11 -0.86
C THR A 10 -1.02 -6.69 0.51
N TYR A 11 -0.13 -7.52 1.08
CA TYR A 11 0.68 -7.18 2.26
C TYR A 11 1.73 -6.07 2.01
N GLY A 12 1.61 -5.30 0.93
CA GLY A 12 2.42 -4.11 0.68
C GLY A 12 2.02 -2.94 1.59
N GLY A 13 2.95 -2.03 1.87
CA GLY A 13 2.74 -0.92 2.81
C GLY A 13 1.47 -0.12 2.56
N SER A 14 1.18 0.24 1.31
CA SER A 14 -0.04 1.00 0.97
C SER A 14 -1.34 0.24 1.21
N GLY A 15 -1.35 -1.09 0.95
CA GLY A 15 -2.51 -1.94 1.20
C GLY A 15 -2.80 -2.06 2.69
N ILE A 16 -1.79 -2.33 3.50
CA ILE A 16 -1.92 -2.40 4.96
C ILE A 16 -2.37 -1.07 5.54
N VAL A 17 -1.75 0.05 5.15
CA VAL A 17 -2.14 1.39 5.65
C VAL A 17 -3.61 1.70 5.32
N ALA A 18 -4.06 1.37 4.11
CA ALA A 18 -5.46 1.56 3.72
C ALA A 18 -6.42 0.68 4.53
N THR A 19 -6.03 -0.57 4.78
CA THR A 19 -6.84 -1.52 5.56
C THR A 19 -6.95 -1.08 7.02
N GLU A 20 -5.83 -0.76 7.66
CA GLU A 20 -5.79 -0.29 9.06
C GLU A 20 -6.58 1.01 9.24
N LEU A 21 -6.45 1.95 8.28
CA LEU A 21 -7.24 3.19 8.30
C LEU A 21 -8.74 2.88 8.23
N GLY A 22 -9.15 2.01 7.31
CA GLY A 22 -10.56 1.65 7.17
C GLY A 22 -11.13 0.92 8.38
N MET A 23 -10.37 0.01 8.98
CA MET A 23 -10.76 -0.66 10.23
C MET A 23 -10.89 0.35 11.38
N SER A 24 -9.92 1.26 11.52
CA SER A 24 -9.98 2.33 12.54
C SER A 24 -11.20 3.23 12.35
N LEU A 25 -11.55 3.57 11.10
CA LEU A 25 -12.76 4.35 10.80
C LEU A 25 -14.04 3.57 11.13
N ALA A 26 -14.08 2.27 10.79
CA ALA A 26 -15.23 1.41 11.12
C ALA A 26 -15.44 1.27 12.63
N ASN A 27 -14.36 1.15 13.40
CA ASN A 27 -14.39 1.13 14.86
C ASN A 27 -14.90 2.45 15.47
N LYS A 28 -14.75 3.56 14.74
CA LYS A 28 -15.32 4.87 15.10
C LYS A 28 -16.78 5.04 14.64
N GLY A 29 -17.41 4.00 14.07
CA GLY A 29 -18.81 3.98 13.67
C GLY A 29 -19.08 4.52 12.26
N TYR A 30 -18.05 4.69 11.41
CA TYR A 30 -18.24 4.96 9.99
C TYR A 30 -18.52 3.65 9.24
N GLU A 31 -19.40 3.69 8.24
CA GLU A 31 -19.63 2.58 7.31
C GLU A 31 -18.54 2.62 6.22
N VAL A 32 -17.74 1.55 6.13
CA VAL A 32 -16.55 1.52 5.26
C VAL A 32 -16.68 0.42 4.21
N HIS A 33 -16.59 0.81 2.94
CA HIS A 33 -16.71 -0.04 1.78
C HIS A 33 -15.36 -0.19 1.06
N PHE A 34 -14.72 -1.33 1.22
CA PHE A 34 -13.50 -1.65 0.49
C PHE A 34 -13.81 -2.14 -0.92
N ILE A 35 -13.20 -1.53 -1.93
CA ILE A 35 -13.38 -1.89 -3.34
C ILE A 35 -12.00 -2.26 -3.89
N SER A 36 -11.77 -3.56 -4.16
CA SER A 36 -10.47 -4.09 -4.55
C SER A 36 -10.60 -5.39 -5.36
N SER A 37 -9.52 -5.84 -6.00
CA SER A 37 -9.49 -7.07 -6.80
C SER A 37 -9.59 -8.37 -5.99
N ALA A 38 -9.16 -8.32 -4.74
CA ALA A 38 -9.26 -9.40 -3.76
C ALA A 38 -9.48 -8.81 -2.37
N LEU A 39 -9.81 -9.65 -1.40
CA LEU A 39 -9.94 -9.23 0.00
C LEU A 39 -8.62 -8.61 0.47
N PRO A 40 -8.62 -7.36 0.96
CA PRO A 40 -7.42 -6.73 1.48
C PRO A 40 -6.80 -7.53 2.63
N ALA A 41 -5.46 -7.59 2.63
CA ALA A 41 -4.72 -8.23 3.70
C ALA A 41 -5.07 -7.63 5.07
N ARG A 42 -5.27 -8.47 6.06
CA ARG A 42 -5.68 -8.13 7.44
C ARG A 42 -7.10 -7.55 7.58
N LEU A 43 -7.90 -7.44 6.53
CA LEU A 43 -9.24 -6.89 6.66
C LEU A 43 -10.13 -7.81 7.50
N ASP A 44 -10.61 -7.30 8.63
CA ASP A 44 -11.60 -7.98 9.46
C ASP A 44 -13.01 -7.71 8.96
N ILE A 45 -13.57 -8.68 8.23
CA ILE A 45 -14.93 -8.61 7.70
C ILE A 45 -16.01 -8.98 8.73
N THR A 46 -15.63 -9.31 9.97
CA THR A 46 -16.61 -9.58 11.04
C THR A 46 -17.15 -8.29 11.65
N ASN A 47 -16.46 -7.17 11.45
CA ASN A 47 -16.95 -5.86 11.88
C ASN A 47 -18.20 -5.46 11.05
N PRO A 48 -19.34 -5.19 11.68
CA PRO A 48 -20.61 -4.91 11.00
C PRO A 48 -20.59 -3.62 10.14
N ASN A 49 -19.60 -2.75 10.34
CA ASN A 49 -19.43 -1.51 9.59
C ASN A 49 -18.49 -1.67 8.39
N ILE A 50 -17.96 -2.89 8.13
CA ILE A 50 -17.04 -3.16 7.03
C ILE A 50 -17.73 -3.98 5.95
N PHE A 51 -17.64 -3.50 4.71
CA PHE A 51 -18.17 -4.15 3.51
C PHE A 51 -17.07 -4.31 2.47
N PHE A 52 -17.01 -5.48 1.85
CA PHE A 52 -16.05 -5.76 0.78
C PHE A 52 -16.75 -5.97 -0.56
N HIS A 53 -16.26 -5.27 -1.59
CA HIS A 53 -16.74 -5.34 -2.96
C HIS A 53 -15.60 -5.78 -3.88
N LYS A 54 -15.67 -7.02 -4.34
CA LYS A 54 -14.67 -7.57 -5.25
C LYS A 54 -14.85 -7.03 -6.66
N VAL A 55 -13.78 -6.43 -7.21
CA VAL A 55 -13.71 -6.06 -8.62
C VAL A 55 -13.38 -7.29 -9.45
N ASN A 56 -14.34 -7.75 -10.24
CA ASN A 56 -14.15 -8.85 -11.16
C ASN A 56 -13.87 -8.29 -12.57
N VAL A 57 -12.79 -8.74 -13.17
CA VAL A 57 -12.46 -8.40 -14.56
C VAL A 57 -12.81 -9.60 -15.43
N GLN A 58 -13.71 -9.39 -16.38
CA GLN A 58 -14.10 -10.43 -17.30
C GLN A 58 -13.00 -10.65 -18.34
N THR A 59 -12.61 -11.90 -18.52
CA THR A 59 -11.70 -12.30 -19.60
C THR A 59 -12.44 -12.22 -20.93
N TYR A 60 -11.88 -11.46 -21.87
CA TYR A 60 -12.39 -11.37 -23.22
C TYR A 60 -11.25 -11.63 -24.24
N PRO A 61 -11.44 -12.53 -25.21
CA PRO A 61 -10.34 -12.99 -26.08
C PRO A 61 -9.62 -11.90 -26.88
N LEU A 62 -10.30 -10.78 -27.18
CA LEU A 62 -9.70 -9.67 -27.92
C LEU A 62 -8.88 -8.72 -27.04
N PHE A 63 -8.97 -8.84 -25.71
CA PHE A 63 -8.14 -8.06 -24.81
C PHE A 63 -6.80 -8.76 -24.55
N GLN A 64 -5.73 -8.20 -25.09
CA GLN A 64 -4.39 -8.67 -24.77
C GLN A 64 -4.07 -8.49 -23.26
N TYR A 65 -4.52 -7.36 -22.71
CA TYR A 65 -4.47 -7.06 -21.28
C TYR A 65 -5.87 -6.75 -20.76
N GLN A 66 -6.22 -7.33 -19.64
CA GLN A 66 -7.54 -7.14 -19.04
C GLN A 66 -7.64 -5.72 -18.47
N PRO A 67 -8.65 -4.90 -18.87
CA PRO A 67 -8.77 -3.50 -18.47
C PRO A 67 -9.31 -3.38 -17.03
N TYR A 68 -8.43 -3.55 -16.05
CA TYR A 68 -8.78 -3.51 -14.63
C TYR A 68 -9.35 -2.16 -14.21
N ASP A 69 -8.80 -1.07 -14.68
CA ASP A 69 -9.21 0.30 -14.37
C ASP A 69 -10.66 0.60 -14.81
N ILE A 70 -11.08 0.08 -15.96
CA ILE A 70 -12.46 0.18 -16.44
C ILE A 70 -13.40 -0.63 -15.53
N ALA A 71 -13.04 -1.86 -15.18
CA ALA A 71 -13.83 -2.69 -14.29
C ALA A 71 -13.94 -2.06 -12.89
N LEU A 72 -12.84 -1.48 -12.39
CA LEU A 72 -12.78 -0.77 -11.12
C LEU A 72 -13.69 0.45 -11.13
N SER A 73 -13.62 1.31 -12.17
CA SER A 73 -14.48 2.49 -12.31
C SER A 73 -15.96 2.13 -12.30
N SER A 74 -16.33 1.07 -13.04
CA SER A 74 -17.70 0.56 -13.09
C SER A 74 -18.18 0.03 -11.73
N MET A 75 -17.29 -0.66 -10.98
CA MET A 75 -17.62 -1.14 -9.65
C MET A 75 -17.76 0.01 -8.66
N ILE A 76 -16.88 1.02 -8.70
CA ILE A 76 -16.98 2.22 -7.84
C ILE A 76 -18.32 2.91 -8.08
N TYR A 77 -18.67 3.21 -9.35
CA TYR A 77 -19.93 3.81 -9.71
C TYR A 77 -21.13 3.03 -9.15
N ARG A 78 -21.14 1.71 -9.30
CA ARG A 78 -22.19 0.83 -8.81
C ARG A 78 -22.30 0.86 -7.27
N VAL A 79 -21.17 0.78 -6.55
CA VAL A 79 -21.15 0.78 -5.08
C VAL A 79 -21.62 2.14 -4.54
N VAL A 80 -21.15 3.25 -5.12
CA VAL A 80 -21.59 4.60 -4.73
C VAL A 80 -23.11 4.73 -4.88
N ASN A 81 -23.66 4.27 -6.00
CA ASN A 81 -25.10 4.36 -6.25
C ASN A 81 -25.93 3.47 -5.34
N LEU A 82 -25.47 2.23 -5.08
CA LEU A 82 -26.22 1.26 -4.29
C LEU A 82 -26.21 1.60 -2.81
N TYR A 83 -25.05 1.97 -2.28
CA TYR A 83 -24.86 2.19 -0.83
C TYR A 83 -24.91 3.66 -0.43
N LYS A 84 -24.99 4.59 -1.42
CA LYS A 84 -25.01 6.04 -1.19
C LYS A 84 -23.78 6.49 -0.42
N LEU A 85 -22.60 6.21 -0.97
CA LEU A 85 -21.35 6.64 -0.36
C LEU A 85 -21.23 8.16 -0.33
N ASP A 86 -20.65 8.68 0.74
CA ASP A 86 -20.44 10.12 0.97
C ASP A 86 -19.05 10.58 0.49
N LEU A 87 -18.06 9.66 0.43
CA LEU A 87 -16.66 9.95 0.15
C LEU A 87 -15.98 8.75 -0.53
N LEU A 88 -15.09 9.03 -1.47
CA LEU A 88 -14.13 8.07 -2.00
C LEU A 88 -12.72 8.40 -1.49
N HIS A 89 -12.00 7.41 -1.00
CA HIS A 89 -10.61 7.53 -0.60
C HIS A 89 -9.76 6.54 -1.40
N ALA A 90 -8.98 7.07 -2.34
CA ALA A 90 -8.08 6.29 -3.17
C ALA A 90 -6.67 6.27 -2.53
N HIS A 91 -6.14 5.07 -2.32
CA HIS A 91 -4.76 4.85 -1.95
C HIS A 91 -3.97 4.50 -3.21
N TYR A 92 -3.14 5.41 -3.69
CA TYR A 92 -2.41 5.45 -4.96
C TYR A 92 -3.08 6.27 -6.07
N ALA A 93 -2.25 7.00 -6.80
CA ALA A 93 -2.69 7.80 -7.95
C ALA A 93 -3.27 6.92 -9.08
N ILE A 94 -2.59 5.84 -9.42
CA ILE A 94 -3.04 4.84 -10.39
C ILE A 94 -2.94 3.42 -9.81
N PRO A 95 -3.89 2.53 -10.10
CA PRO A 95 -5.09 2.76 -10.91
C PRO A 95 -6.24 3.44 -10.13
N TYR A 96 -6.12 3.62 -8.80
CA TYR A 96 -7.26 3.89 -7.92
C TYR A 96 -7.83 5.30 -8.06
N ALA A 97 -7.02 6.37 -7.93
CA ALA A 97 -7.54 7.73 -8.10
C ALA A 97 -8.01 7.98 -9.55
N TYR A 98 -7.32 7.41 -10.54
CA TYR A 98 -7.73 7.48 -11.94
C TYR A 98 -9.10 6.86 -12.17
N ALA A 99 -9.32 5.64 -11.67
CA ALA A 99 -10.60 4.94 -11.77
C ALA A 99 -11.71 5.63 -10.95
N ALA A 100 -11.37 6.15 -9.76
CA ALA A 100 -12.31 6.92 -8.94
C ALA A 100 -12.78 8.20 -9.64
N PHE A 101 -11.84 8.93 -10.27
CA PHE A 101 -12.20 10.11 -11.08
C PHE A 101 -13.12 9.74 -12.24
N THR A 102 -12.83 8.64 -12.94
CA THR A 102 -13.69 8.16 -14.05
C THR A 102 -15.10 7.83 -13.54
N ALA A 103 -15.21 7.12 -12.39
CA ALA A 103 -16.50 6.85 -11.76
C ALA A 103 -17.23 8.14 -11.33
N LYS A 104 -16.48 9.13 -10.81
CA LYS A 104 -17.01 10.45 -10.44
C LYS A 104 -17.60 11.17 -11.68
N GLN A 105 -16.97 11.05 -12.86
CA GLN A 105 -17.54 11.62 -14.07
C GLN A 105 -18.85 10.92 -14.48
N MET A 106 -18.92 9.58 -14.41
CA MET A 106 -20.17 8.84 -14.67
C MET A 106 -21.30 9.26 -13.72
N LEU A 107 -20.98 9.50 -12.45
CA LEU A 107 -21.96 9.98 -11.45
C LEU A 107 -22.44 11.40 -11.74
N LYS A 108 -21.56 12.26 -12.24
CA LYS A 108 -21.92 13.65 -12.61
C LYS A 108 -22.94 13.71 -13.75
N GLU A 109 -22.91 12.77 -14.70
CA GLU A 109 -23.94 12.66 -15.75
C GLU A 109 -25.34 12.40 -15.16
N GLU A 110 -25.41 11.83 -13.95
CA GLU A 110 -26.66 11.63 -13.21
C GLU A 110 -26.96 12.75 -12.18
N GLY A 111 -26.20 13.86 -12.22
CA GLY A 111 -26.34 14.98 -11.29
C GLY A 111 -25.83 14.71 -9.88
N LYS A 112 -24.97 13.69 -9.70
CA LYS A 112 -24.37 13.33 -8.42
C LYS A 112 -22.90 13.75 -8.39
N ASP A 113 -22.45 14.33 -7.28
CA ASP A 113 -21.04 14.61 -7.03
C ASP A 113 -20.61 13.90 -5.74
N ILE A 114 -19.39 13.35 -5.74
CA ILE A 114 -18.80 12.69 -4.58
C ILE A 114 -17.36 13.17 -4.39
N PRO A 115 -16.98 13.59 -3.19
CA PRO A 115 -15.60 13.97 -2.89
C PRO A 115 -14.63 12.81 -3.08
N LEU A 116 -13.44 13.10 -3.63
CA LEU A 116 -12.33 12.18 -3.82
C LEU A 116 -11.10 12.63 -3.05
N VAL A 117 -10.69 11.86 -2.08
CA VAL A 117 -9.39 11.98 -1.40
C VAL A 117 -8.41 10.99 -2.03
N THR A 118 -7.18 11.44 -2.27
CA THR A 118 -6.10 10.56 -2.76
C THR A 118 -4.89 10.63 -1.84
N THR A 119 -4.49 9.48 -1.30
CA THR A 119 -3.25 9.34 -0.52
C THR A 119 -2.13 8.76 -1.39
N LEU A 120 -1.02 9.49 -1.47
CA LEU A 120 0.21 9.09 -2.16
C LEU A 120 1.10 8.29 -1.22
N HIS A 121 1.67 7.16 -1.72
CA HIS A 121 2.39 6.19 -0.89
C HIS A 121 3.87 6.02 -1.21
N GLY A 122 4.36 6.57 -2.31
CA GLY A 122 5.78 6.55 -2.69
C GLY A 122 6.03 5.96 -4.07
N THR A 123 5.85 4.66 -4.28
CA THR A 123 6.16 4.03 -5.57
C THR A 123 5.26 4.49 -6.71
N ASP A 124 4.06 4.97 -6.42
CA ASP A 124 3.18 5.66 -7.36
C ASP A 124 3.80 6.98 -7.89
N ILE A 125 4.69 7.57 -7.15
CA ILE A 125 5.37 8.84 -7.47
C ILE A 125 6.78 8.60 -7.98
N THR A 126 7.59 7.89 -7.21
CA THR A 126 9.04 7.79 -7.42
C THR A 126 9.45 6.68 -8.40
N LEU A 127 8.59 5.71 -8.65
CA LEU A 127 8.87 4.57 -9.51
C LEU A 127 7.89 4.51 -10.70
N VAL A 128 6.65 4.08 -10.45
CA VAL A 128 5.63 3.89 -11.49
C VAL A 128 5.30 5.23 -12.16
N GLY A 129 5.15 6.28 -11.36
CA GLY A 129 4.81 7.61 -11.84
C GLY A 129 5.87 8.29 -12.72
N GLN A 130 7.13 7.82 -12.65
CA GLN A 130 8.20 8.35 -13.52
C GLN A 130 8.23 7.69 -14.90
N HIS A 131 7.58 6.53 -15.07
CA HIS A 131 7.56 5.86 -16.36
C HIS A 131 6.76 6.66 -17.39
N PRO A 132 7.27 6.89 -18.61
CA PRO A 132 6.61 7.72 -19.64
C PRO A 132 5.16 7.30 -19.93
N SER A 133 4.87 5.99 -19.88
CA SER A 133 3.53 5.45 -20.13
C SER A 133 2.50 5.83 -19.05
N TYR A 134 2.93 6.22 -17.85
CA TYR A 134 2.05 6.47 -16.71
C TYR A 134 2.10 7.90 -16.19
N LYS A 135 3.18 8.63 -16.47
CA LYS A 135 3.45 9.94 -15.89
C LYS A 135 2.28 10.93 -16.04
N HIS A 136 1.73 11.03 -17.25
CA HIS A 136 0.61 11.94 -17.52
C HIS A 136 -0.69 11.52 -16.81
N ALA A 137 -0.94 10.20 -16.72
CA ALA A 137 -2.11 9.68 -16.01
C ALA A 137 -2.00 9.91 -14.49
N VAL A 138 -0.79 9.76 -13.92
CA VAL A 138 -0.52 10.03 -12.50
C VAL A 138 -0.71 11.51 -12.19
N GLU A 139 -0.07 12.40 -12.96
CA GLU A 139 -0.23 13.86 -12.80
C GLU A 139 -1.69 14.30 -12.91
N PHE A 140 -2.39 13.78 -13.91
CA PHE A 140 -3.79 14.05 -14.12
C PHE A 140 -4.64 13.60 -12.94
N SER A 141 -4.53 12.33 -12.50
CA SER A 141 -5.37 11.79 -11.41
C SER A 141 -5.14 12.50 -10.08
N ILE A 142 -3.90 12.88 -9.78
CA ILE A 142 -3.60 13.69 -8.58
C ILE A 142 -4.33 15.03 -8.65
N ASN A 143 -4.24 15.74 -9.78
CA ASN A 143 -4.88 17.05 -9.95
C ASN A 143 -6.42 16.99 -9.98
N GLN A 144 -7.01 15.83 -10.30
CA GLN A 144 -8.47 15.64 -10.29
C GLN A 144 -9.03 15.29 -8.90
N SER A 145 -8.18 14.95 -7.93
CA SER A 145 -8.61 14.70 -6.55
C SER A 145 -9.07 16.00 -5.87
N ASP A 146 -10.09 15.93 -5.03
CA ASP A 146 -10.56 17.09 -4.26
C ASP A 146 -9.60 17.43 -3.11
N THR A 147 -9.01 16.39 -2.49
CA THR A 147 -7.97 16.50 -1.47
C THR A 147 -6.85 15.52 -1.78
N ILE A 148 -5.62 15.97 -1.60
CA ILE A 148 -4.42 15.16 -1.81
C ILE A 148 -3.66 15.05 -0.50
N THR A 149 -3.31 13.83 -0.12
CA THR A 149 -2.46 13.60 1.05
C THR A 149 -1.20 12.82 0.66
N SER A 150 -0.16 12.98 1.45
CA SER A 150 1.12 12.30 1.28
C SER A 150 1.57 11.75 2.64
N VAL A 151 2.18 10.57 2.64
CA VAL A 151 2.61 9.90 3.88
C VAL A 151 3.88 10.49 4.50
N SER A 152 4.54 11.44 3.84
CA SER A 152 5.71 12.13 4.38
C SER A 152 5.99 13.45 3.66
N GLU A 153 6.71 14.36 4.33
CA GLU A 153 7.20 15.60 3.72
C GLU A 153 8.18 15.33 2.56
N SER A 154 8.96 14.25 2.62
CA SER A 154 9.83 13.86 1.53
C SER A 154 9.03 13.52 0.28
N LEU A 155 8.02 12.67 0.42
CA LEU A 155 7.17 12.28 -0.70
C LEU A 155 6.40 13.47 -1.30
N LYS A 156 5.93 14.40 -0.46
CA LYS A 156 5.32 15.65 -0.91
C LYS A 156 6.29 16.46 -1.78
N ARG A 157 7.55 16.65 -1.32
CA ARG A 157 8.57 17.36 -2.12
C ARG A 157 8.85 16.67 -3.45
N ASP A 158 9.02 15.33 -3.44
CA ASP A 158 9.26 14.54 -4.65
C ASP A 158 8.08 14.68 -5.63
N THR A 159 6.84 14.65 -5.12
CA THR A 159 5.64 14.82 -5.94
C THR A 159 5.63 16.18 -6.64
N LEU A 160 5.90 17.26 -5.90
CA LEU A 160 5.93 18.61 -6.43
C LEU A 160 7.12 18.84 -7.39
N GLN A 161 8.21 18.09 -7.22
CA GLN A 161 9.37 18.13 -8.11
C GLN A 161 9.11 17.41 -9.44
N PHE A 162 8.43 16.25 -9.41
CA PHE A 162 8.28 15.39 -10.58
C PHE A 162 7.04 15.69 -11.41
N PHE A 163 6.02 16.31 -10.80
CA PHE A 163 4.72 16.55 -11.42
C PHE A 163 4.28 18.01 -11.25
N LYS A 164 3.52 18.50 -12.22
CA LYS A 164 2.88 19.83 -12.14
C LYS A 164 1.58 19.71 -11.34
N ILE A 165 1.69 19.77 -10.02
CA ILE A 165 0.54 19.71 -9.13
C ILE A 165 0.06 21.12 -8.82
N THR A 166 -1.25 21.35 -9.00
CA THR A 166 -1.89 22.67 -8.86
C THR A 166 -2.61 22.83 -7.51
N LYS A 167 -2.77 21.73 -6.76
CA LYS A 167 -3.48 21.71 -5.48
C LYS A 167 -2.52 21.52 -4.32
N PRO A 168 -2.87 21.96 -3.12
CA PRO A 168 -2.06 21.68 -1.92
C PRO A 168 -2.03 20.18 -1.63
N ILE A 169 -0.89 19.72 -1.13
CA ILE A 169 -0.71 18.35 -0.62
C ILE A 169 -0.55 18.44 0.89
N GLU A 170 -1.43 17.79 1.63
CA GLU A 170 -1.35 17.67 3.07
C GLU A 170 -0.49 16.46 3.45
N VAL A 171 0.31 16.59 4.51
CA VAL A 171 1.11 15.46 5.01
C VAL A 171 0.41 14.83 6.18
N ILE A 172 0.03 13.57 6.00
CA ILE A 172 -0.56 12.71 7.04
C ILE A 172 0.30 11.46 7.12
N THR A 173 1.10 11.36 8.17
CA THR A 173 2.00 10.21 8.36
C THR A 173 1.23 8.92 8.65
N ASN A 174 1.83 7.80 8.23
CA ASN A 174 1.29 6.49 8.59
C ASN A 174 1.27 6.33 10.12
N PHE A 175 0.33 5.55 10.61
CA PHE A 175 0.18 5.25 12.03
C PHE A 175 0.30 3.73 12.28
N ILE A 176 0.50 3.39 13.55
CA ILE A 176 0.43 2.02 14.06
C ILE A 176 -0.62 2.04 15.18
N ASP A 177 -1.52 1.08 15.17
CA ASP A 177 -2.45 0.88 16.28
C ASP A 177 -1.68 0.19 17.42
N ASN A 178 -1.41 0.94 18.48
CA ASN A 178 -0.66 0.42 19.63
C ASN A 178 -1.46 -0.60 20.44
N SER A 179 -2.78 -0.64 20.33
CA SER A 179 -3.62 -1.58 21.07
C SER A 179 -3.34 -3.05 20.70
N GLU A 180 -2.84 -3.30 19.48
CA GLU A 180 -2.41 -4.63 19.05
C GLU A 180 -1.11 -5.11 19.72
N PHE A 181 -0.37 -4.21 20.38
CA PHE A 181 0.94 -4.50 20.97
C PHE A 181 0.95 -4.42 22.50
N ASP A 182 -0.21 -4.24 23.14
CA ASP A 182 -0.33 -4.13 24.60
C ASP A 182 -0.11 -5.46 25.35
N GLU A 183 -0.10 -6.59 24.66
CA GLU A 183 0.33 -7.85 25.23
C GLU A 183 1.86 -7.94 25.21
N TYR A 184 2.47 -7.72 26.36
CA TYR A 184 3.91 -7.97 26.56
C TYR A 184 4.22 -9.45 26.33
N VAL A 185 4.67 -9.78 25.15
CA VAL A 185 5.22 -11.10 24.86
C VAL A 185 6.67 -11.10 25.33
N GLU A 186 6.96 -11.90 26.34
CA GLU A 186 8.33 -12.11 26.82
C GLU A 186 9.17 -12.74 25.68
N CYS A 187 9.84 -11.90 24.91
CA CYS A 187 10.74 -12.34 23.86
C CYS A 187 12.07 -12.75 24.47
N SER A 188 12.34 -14.04 24.53
CA SER A 188 13.64 -14.53 24.99
C SER A 188 14.70 -14.31 23.90
N ARG A 189 15.48 -13.23 24.03
CA ARG A 189 16.65 -12.95 23.20
C ARG A 189 17.59 -14.16 23.08
N LYS A 190 17.67 -14.96 24.15
CA LYS A 190 18.53 -16.18 24.26
C LYS A 190 18.15 -17.27 23.26
N GLN A 191 16.95 -17.25 22.68
CA GLN A 191 16.56 -18.17 21.61
C GLN A 191 17.26 -17.87 20.28
N PHE A 192 17.74 -16.65 20.09
CA PHE A 192 18.30 -16.18 18.83
C PHE A 192 19.80 -15.93 18.90
N ALA A 193 20.32 -15.46 20.03
CA ALA A 193 21.71 -15.08 20.17
C ALA A 193 22.18 -15.18 21.62
N SER A 194 23.50 -15.43 21.82
CA SER A 194 24.17 -15.35 23.11
C SER A 194 24.30 -13.89 23.59
N ASP A 195 24.63 -13.69 24.86
CA ASP A 195 24.67 -12.34 25.46
C ASP A 195 25.76 -11.43 24.85
N ASP A 196 26.81 -12.03 24.29
CA ASP A 196 27.94 -11.35 23.63
C ASP A 196 27.68 -11.04 22.14
N GLU A 197 26.66 -11.63 21.54
CA GLU A 197 26.30 -11.37 20.13
C GLU A 197 25.37 -10.18 19.98
N LYS A 198 25.51 -9.46 18.88
CA LYS A 198 24.55 -8.42 18.47
C LYS A 198 23.52 -9.01 17.52
N ILE A 199 22.25 -8.62 17.65
CA ILE A 199 21.17 -9.03 16.74
C ILE A 199 20.88 -7.88 15.79
N LEU A 200 20.95 -8.15 14.49
CA LEU A 200 20.44 -7.30 13.42
C LEU A 200 19.15 -7.94 12.93
N ILE A 201 18.14 -7.11 12.66
CA ILE A 201 16.84 -7.60 12.18
C ILE A 201 16.49 -6.86 10.89
N HIS A 202 16.15 -7.62 9.85
CA HIS A 202 15.59 -7.10 8.61
C HIS A 202 14.19 -7.68 8.40
N VAL A 203 13.19 -6.81 8.29
CA VAL A 203 11.80 -7.21 8.06
C VAL A 203 11.32 -6.61 6.75
N SER A 204 11.02 -7.44 5.75
CA SER A 204 10.51 -6.95 4.48
C SER A 204 9.85 -8.05 3.64
N ASN A 205 9.14 -7.64 2.59
CA ASN A 205 8.59 -8.54 1.58
C ASN A 205 9.61 -8.90 0.46
N LEU A 206 10.90 -8.91 0.76
CA LEU A 206 12.05 -9.35 -0.05
C LEU A 206 11.92 -9.07 -1.55
N ARG A 207 11.60 -7.82 -1.90
CA ARG A 207 11.56 -7.32 -3.28
C ARG A 207 12.86 -6.58 -3.61
N PRO A 208 13.23 -6.42 -4.89
CA PRO A 208 14.46 -5.73 -5.30
C PRO A 208 14.65 -4.34 -4.68
N VAL A 209 13.56 -3.60 -4.48
CA VAL A 209 13.57 -2.28 -3.81
C VAL A 209 14.03 -2.35 -2.33
N LYS A 210 14.01 -3.54 -1.72
CA LYS A 210 14.46 -3.77 -0.33
C LYS A 210 15.94 -4.07 -0.22
N ARG A 211 16.61 -4.30 -1.37
CA ARG A 211 18.08 -4.42 -1.48
C ARG A 211 18.66 -5.43 -0.49
N VAL A 212 18.04 -6.63 -0.41
CA VAL A 212 18.45 -7.65 0.56
C VAL A 212 19.90 -8.10 0.38
N ASP A 213 20.38 -8.12 -0.84
CA ASP A 213 21.77 -8.39 -1.20
C ASP A 213 22.76 -7.43 -0.51
N GLU A 214 22.44 -6.15 -0.44
CA GLU A 214 23.24 -5.18 0.30
C GLU A 214 23.16 -5.38 1.82
N VAL A 215 21.98 -5.75 2.34
CA VAL A 215 21.82 -6.09 3.77
C VAL A 215 22.73 -7.26 4.14
N LEU A 216 22.80 -8.29 3.29
CA LEU A 216 23.68 -9.45 3.48
C LEU A 216 25.16 -9.06 3.47
N GLN A 217 25.59 -8.21 2.52
CA GLN A 217 26.97 -7.71 2.46
C GLN A 217 27.32 -6.85 3.67
N ILE A 218 26.42 -5.98 4.10
CA ILE A 218 26.58 -5.18 5.33
C ILE A 218 26.73 -6.12 6.54
N PHE A 219 25.87 -7.14 6.67
CA PHE A 219 25.97 -8.11 7.74
C PHE A 219 27.33 -8.82 7.75
N LYS A 220 27.81 -9.33 6.61
CA LYS A 220 29.12 -9.96 6.48
C LYS A 220 30.24 -9.06 7.01
N ASN A 221 30.21 -7.77 6.62
CA ASN A 221 31.18 -6.78 7.07
C ASN A 221 31.07 -6.45 8.56
N VAL A 222 29.87 -6.43 9.12
CA VAL A 222 29.66 -6.22 10.56
C VAL A 222 30.14 -7.44 11.34
N ASN A 223 29.74 -8.65 10.92
CA ASN A 223 30.07 -9.88 11.62
C ASN A 223 31.58 -10.18 11.68
N SER A 224 32.35 -9.73 10.67
CA SER A 224 33.82 -9.80 10.68
C SER A 224 34.48 -8.95 11.79
N LYS A 225 33.77 -7.98 12.35
CA LYS A 225 34.28 -7.04 13.37
C LYS A 225 33.58 -7.20 14.73
N VAL A 226 32.32 -7.57 14.72
CA VAL A 226 31.48 -7.68 15.90
C VAL A 226 30.65 -8.95 15.78
N LYS A 227 30.83 -9.88 16.72
CA LYS A 227 30.05 -11.11 16.76
C LYS A 227 28.56 -10.80 16.72
N SER A 228 27.87 -11.26 15.68
CA SER A 228 26.50 -10.84 15.43
C SER A 228 25.69 -11.91 14.71
N LYS A 229 24.36 -11.80 14.81
CA LYS A 229 23.35 -12.59 14.11
C LYS A 229 22.49 -11.69 13.26
N LEU A 230 22.13 -12.13 12.05
CA LEU A 230 21.14 -11.48 11.22
C LEU A 230 19.87 -12.32 11.19
N ILE A 231 18.76 -11.73 11.59
CA ILE A 231 17.43 -12.33 11.49
C ILE A 231 16.71 -11.65 10.35
N ILE A 232 16.32 -12.43 9.34
CA ILE A 232 15.52 -11.97 8.21
C ILE A 232 14.10 -12.52 8.36
N ILE A 233 13.12 -11.61 8.35
CA ILE A 233 11.70 -11.94 8.45
C ILE A 233 10.99 -11.45 7.20
N GLY A 234 10.37 -12.39 6.48
CA GLY A 234 9.56 -12.11 5.31
C GLY A 234 9.79 -13.07 4.16
N GLU A 235 9.01 -12.90 3.12
CA GLU A 235 9.04 -13.69 1.90
C GLU A 235 9.05 -12.79 0.67
N GLY A 236 9.54 -13.28 -0.45
CA GLY A 236 9.51 -12.55 -1.70
C GLY A 236 10.49 -13.06 -2.76
N PRO A 237 10.50 -12.43 -3.95
CA PRO A 237 11.31 -12.89 -5.09
C PRO A 237 12.82 -12.90 -4.82
N ASP A 238 13.32 -12.10 -3.89
CA ASP A 238 14.75 -12.06 -3.55
C ASP A 238 15.16 -13.09 -2.49
N MET A 239 14.29 -14.06 -2.12
CA MET A 239 14.64 -15.17 -1.23
C MET A 239 15.79 -16.00 -1.78
N GLU A 240 15.86 -16.20 -3.09
CA GLU A 240 16.93 -16.94 -3.77
C GLU A 240 18.31 -16.34 -3.47
N LYS A 241 18.43 -15.01 -3.48
CA LYS A 241 19.68 -14.31 -3.12
C LYS A 241 20.18 -14.61 -1.71
N ILE A 242 19.25 -14.86 -0.78
CA ILE A 242 19.60 -15.24 0.61
C ILE A 242 20.18 -16.66 0.61
N ASN A 243 19.55 -17.57 -0.12
CA ASN A 243 20.01 -18.96 -0.21
C ASN A 243 21.40 -19.04 -0.88
N GLU A 244 21.58 -18.36 -2.00
CA GLU A 244 22.90 -18.25 -2.67
C GLU A 244 23.96 -17.66 -1.74
N PHE A 245 23.64 -16.61 -0.99
CA PHE A 245 24.57 -16.01 -0.03
C PHE A 245 24.98 -17.00 1.08
N LEU A 246 24.05 -17.81 1.58
CA LEU A 246 24.32 -18.81 2.61
C LEU A 246 25.19 -19.97 2.07
N GLU A 247 24.96 -20.39 0.82
CA GLU A 247 25.80 -21.39 0.14
C GLU A 247 27.25 -20.91 -0.01
N ASP A 248 27.43 -19.63 -0.39
CA ASP A 248 28.73 -18.98 -0.55
C ASP A 248 29.44 -18.67 0.77
N ASN A 249 28.72 -18.65 1.89
CA ASN A 249 29.22 -18.27 3.20
C ASN A 249 28.78 -19.25 4.32
N PRO A 250 29.18 -20.53 4.24
CA PRO A 250 28.72 -21.55 5.19
C PRO A 250 29.13 -21.26 6.65
N ASP A 251 30.18 -20.48 6.86
CA ASP A 251 30.65 -20.09 8.21
C ASP A 251 29.73 -19.04 8.89
N LEU A 252 28.75 -18.52 8.17
CA LEU A 252 27.79 -17.54 8.69
C LEU A 252 26.43 -18.14 9.08
N ILE A 253 26.27 -19.46 8.97
CA ILE A 253 25.04 -20.20 9.28
C ILE A 253 24.97 -20.58 10.77
#